data_af4d06bd720ed5498ee332860c7ac282
#
_entry.id   af4d06bd720ed5498ee332860c7ac282
#
_cell.length_a   1.000
_cell.length_b   1.000
_cell.length_c   1.000
_cell.angle_alpha   90.00
_cell.angle_beta   90.00
_cell.angle_gamma   90.00
#
_symmetry.space_group_name_H-M   'P 1'
#
loop_
_entity.id
_entity.type
_entity.pdbx_description
1 polymer ?
#
loop_
_entity_poly.entity_id
_entity_poly.type
_entity_poly.pdbx_seq_one_letter_code
_entity_poly.pdbx_strand_id
1 'polypeptide(L)'
;NGVLQKNKWIDGYYVDNTGKRASGFVTIGQNRYFFVNGKKQTGWFSYKGKKYYANGHGILQKDRWMGRFYVKSDSSMALGWTKIGSKKYYFNPSNGVIVKNSFVTTNGNRFCTDSKGAMIASKWIHNTYYAMNNGVIATGWRTVGGERYYFHSSTGAKVKGFIPYNGKTYYTDETTGILVKSKWVGEKYINRYGVCVQNSWHLDYYLDSNGNRVSGWQTIGGEKYYFDPSDYQITTGFQTIGGEKYYFRPKAESSHRKGSLVTNTTLTINGKVYTINASGVVTDEQVSSIGEEIVAYALRFEGYPYVYGGNNLYTGVDCSGFTQQVMLHFRIKIPRTADAQM
;
A
#
# COMPACT_ATOMS: atom_id res chain seq x y z
N ASN A 1 -3.19 13.05 -90.76
CA ASN A 1 -3.66 11.99 -89.87
C ASN A 1 -2.92 12.09 -88.50
N GLY A 2 -3.54 12.83 -87.53
CA GLY A 2 -2.99 12.99 -86.23
C GLY A 2 -3.11 11.68 -85.41
N VAL A 3 -1.96 11.07 -85.00
CA VAL A 3 -1.96 9.90 -84.16
C VAL A 3 -2.24 10.35 -82.73
N LEU A 4 -3.26 9.76 -82.07
CA LEU A 4 -3.60 10.05 -80.70
C LEU A 4 -2.43 9.67 -79.79
N GLN A 5 -1.87 10.65 -79.08
CA GLN A 5 -0.78 10.47 -78.18
C GLN A 5 -1.31 9.94 -76.83
N LYS A 6 -0.71 8.87 -76.27
CA LYS A 6 -1.12 8.22 -75.02
C LYS A 6 0.08 7.92 -74.08
N ASN A 7 -0.13 7.92 -72.77
CA ASN A 7 0.85 7.57 -71.78
C ASN A 7 2.20 8.29 -71.89
N LYS A 8 2.21 9.58 -72.23
CA LYS A 8 3.44 10.33 -72.43
C LYS A 8 3.35 11.80 -72.04
N TRP A 9 4.48 12.44 -71.97
CA TRP A 9 4.64 13.84 -71.72
C TRP A 9 4.57 14.61 -73.05
N ILE A 10 3.77 15.70 -73.09
CA ILE A 10 3.62 16.58 -74.18
C ILE A 10 3.60 18.01 -73.63
N ASP A 11 4.57 18.83 -74.01
CA ASP A 11 4.69 20.26 -73.64
C ASP A 11 4.49 20.51 -72.12
N GLY A 12 5.08 19.66 -71.28
CA GLY A 12 4.97 19.78 -69.79
C GLY A 12 3.69 19.22 -69.18
N TYR A 13 2.82 18.62 -69.96
CA TYR A 13 1.60 17.92 -69.53
C TYR A 13 1.73 16.40 -69.73
N TYR A 14 1.17 15.64 -68.86
CA TYR A 14 1.07 14.20 -69.08
C TYR A 14 -0.31 13.83 -69.59
N VAL A 15 -0.36 13.06 -70.65
CA VAL A 15 -1.60 12.46 -71.18
C VAL A 15 -1.69 11.01 -70.76
N ASP A 16 -2.90 10.59 -70.39
CA ASP A 16 -3.19 9.25 -69.92
C ASP A 16 -3.35 8.23 -71.08
N ASN A 17 -3.75 7.00 -70.74
CA ASN A 17 -3.95 5.92 -71.70
C ASN A 17 -5.12 6.19 -72.66
N THR A 18 -5.98 7.21 -72.44
CA THR A 18 -7.05 7.64 -73.34
C THR A 18 -6.68 8.83 -74.22
N GLY A 19 -5.46 9.38 -74.00
CA GLY A 19 -5.01 10.60 -74.67
C GLY A 19 -5.49 11.88 -74.04
N LYS A 20 -6.17 11.85 -72.90
CA LYS A 20 -6.62 13.02 -72.13
C LYS A 20 -5.53 13.50 -71.17
N ARG A 21 -5.59 14.75 -70.77
CA ARG A 21 -4.71 15.26 -69.66
C ARG A 21 -4.97 14.49 -68.38
N ALA A 22 -3.93 13.95 -67.82
CA ALA A 22 -4.01 13.16 -66.60
C ALA A 22 -4.55 13.97 -65.40
N SER A 23 -5.36 13.36 -64.56
CA SER A 23 -5.86 13.91 -63.30
C SER A 23 -5.85 12.87 -62.21
N GLY A 24 -5.52 13.29 -60.98
CA GLY A 24 -5.42 12.38 -59.84
C GLY A 24 -4.09 11.62 -59.78
N PHE A 25 -4.10 10.49 -59.07
CA PHE A 25 -2.91 9.65 -58.89
C PHE A 25 -2.64 8.80 -60.14
N VAL A 26 -1.44 8.93 -60.70
CA VAL A 26 -0.98 8.13 -61.83
C VAL A 26 0.40 7.55 -61.50
N THR A 27 0.60 6.27 -61.80
CA THR A 27 1.89 5.59 -61.70
C THR A 27 2.55 5.57 -63.09
N ILE A 28 3.77 6.09 -63.19
CA ILE A 28 4.57 6.10 -64.42
C ILE A 28 5.89 5.43 -64.09
N GLY A 29 6.11 4.27 -64.67
CA GLY A 29 7.24 3.40 -64.28
C GLY A 29 7.12 2.99 -62.80
N GLN A 30 8.17 3.22 -62.02
CA GLN A 30 8.20 2.92 -60.57
C GLN A 30 7.74 4.11 -59.71
N ASN A 31 7.45 5.26 -60.31
CA ASN A 31 7.12 6.49 -59.59
C ASN A 31 5.62 6.81 -59.65
N ARG A 32 5.09 7.28 -58.53
CA ARG A 32 3.71 7.74 -58.41
C ARG A 32 3.65 9.26 -58.38
N TYR A 33 2.75 9.82 -59.16
CA TYR A 33 2.54 11.26 -59.31
C TYR A 33 1.09 11.63 -58.99
N PHE A 34 0.86 12.91 -58.71
CA PHE A 34 -0.50 13.47 -58.68
C PHE A 34 -0.63 14.59 -59.66
N PHE A 35 -1.62 14.50 -60.51
CA PHE A 35 -1.84 15.46 -61.58
C PHE A 35 -3.13 16.29 -61.35
N VAL A 36 -3.08 17.56 -61.69
CA VAL A 36 -4.24 18.43 -61.84
C VAL A 36 -4.19 18.96 -63.27
N ASN A 37 -5.17 18.55 -64.07
CA ASN A 37 -5.27 18.91 -65.46
C ASN A 37 -3.95 18.73 -66.26
N GLY A 38 -3.33 17.56 -66.13
CA GLY A 38 -2.09 17.17 -66.80
C GLY A 38 -0.81 17.71 -66.17
N LYS A 39 -0.88 18.67 -65.25
CA LYS A 39 0.30 19.22 -64.56
C LYS A 39 0.56 18.44 -63.26
N LYS A 40 1.78 17.97 -63.08
CA LYS A 40 2.21 17.30 -61.84
C LYS A 40 2.25 18.28 -60.67
N GLN A 41 1.79 17.85 -59.51
CA GLN A 41 1.92 18.61 -58.26
C GLN A 41 3.31 18.38 -57.63
N THR A 42 3.83 19.41 -56.98
CA THR A 42 5.08 19.39 -56.20
C THR A 42 4.84 19.99 -54.80
N GLY A 43 5.66 19.62 -53.82
CA GLY A 43 5.51 20.07 -52.43
C GLY A 43 4.30 19.43 -51.73
N TRP A 44 3.78 20.10 -50.73
CA TRP A 44 2.60 19.66 -49.98
C TRP A 44 1.30 20.03 -50.73
N PHE A 45 0.41 19.09 -50.90
CA PHE A 45 -0.94 19.33 -51.46
C PHE A 45 -1.99 18.47 -50.71
N SER A 46 -3.24 18.85 -50.84
CA SER A 46 -4.39 18.16 -50.24
C SER A 46 -5.26 17.51 -51.32
N TYR A 47 -5.69 16.27 -51.04
CA TYR A 47 -6.66 15.58 -51.89
C TYR A 47 -7.55 14.65 -51.04
N LYS A 48 -8.86 14.75 -51.21
CA LYS A 48 -9.88 13.98 -50.49
C LYS A 48 -9.61 13.96 -48.98
N GLY A 49 -9.36 15.13 -48.35
CA GLY A 49 -9.13 15.28 -46.90
C GLY A 49 -7.78 14.81 -46.40
N LYS A 50 -6.91 14.29 -47.24
CA LYS A 50 -5.54 13.88 -46.85
C LYS A 50 -4.49 14.82 -47.45
N LYS A 51 -3.36 15.01 -46.74
CA LYS A 51 -2.19 15.73 -47.26
C LYS A 51 -1.15 14.75 -47.78
N TYR A 52 -0.52 15.14 -48.88
CA TYR A 52 0.50 14.38 -49.60
C TYR A 52 1.72 15.27 -49.87
N TYR A 53 2.89 14.65 -50.05
CA TYR A 53 4.09 15.37 -50.44
C TYR A 53 4.72 14.77 -51.69
N ALA A 54 4.97 15.60 -52.69
CA ALA A 54 5.74 15.27 -53.88
C ALA A 54 7.04 16.08 -53.92
N ASN A 55 8.14 15.45 -54.30
CA ASN A 55 9.43 16.15 -54.43
C ASN A 55 9.41 17.15 -55.62
N GLY A 56 10.55 17.86 -55.88
CA GLY A 56 10.64 18.82 -56.97
C GLY A 56 10.42 18.21 -58.37
N HIS A 57 10.59 16.90 -58.51
CA HIS A 57 10.25 16.18 -59.76
C HIS A 57 8.81 15.69 -59.82
N GLY A 58 7.99 16.03 -58.83
CA GLY A 58 6.57 15.62 -58.73
C GLY A 58 6.38 14.19 -58.23
N ILE A 59 7.44 13.47 -57.84
CA ILE A 59 7.35 12.08 -57.35
C ILE A 59 6.83 12.10 -55.93
N LEU A 60 5.71 11.40 -55.66
CA LEU A 60 5.16 11.22 -54.33
C LEU A 60 6.13 10.51 -53.44
N GLN A 61 6.34 11.07 -52.25
CA GLN A 61 7.19 10.45 -51.21
C GLN A 61 6.35 9.48 -50.42
N LYS A 62 7.00 8.40 -49.90
CA LYS A 62 6.39 7.41 -49.04
C LYS A 62 7.42 6.90 -48.02
N ASP A 63 6.94 6.41 -46.88
CA ASP A 63 7.73 5.79 -45.81
C ASP A 63 8.97 6.61 -45.42
N ARG A 64 8.84 7.94 -45.32
CA ARG A 64 9.98 8.80 -44.95
C ARG A 64 9.60 10.06 -44.19
N TRP A 65 10.58 10.57 -43.49
CA TRP A 65 10.50 11.83 -42.78
C TRP A 65 10.69 13.01 -43.74
N MET A 66 9.83 14.01 -43.53
CA MET A 66 9.87 15.30 -44.25
C MET A 66 10.00 16.42 -43.20
N GLY A 67 11.20 16.57 -42.61
CA GLY A 67 11.43 17.47 -41.50
C GLY A 67 10.65 16.99 -40.22
N ARG A 68 9.65 17.79 -39.81
CA ARG A 68 8.77 17.49 -38.68
C ARG A 68 7.55 16.64 -39.01
N PHE A 69 7.42 16.18 -40.24
CA PHE A 69 6.32 15.39 -40.78
C PHE A 69 6.79 13.99 -41.16
N TYR A 70 5.87 13.07 -41.27
CA TYR A 70 6.13 11.75 -41.83
C TYR A 70 5.09 11.43 -42.90
N VAL A 71 5.52 10.96 -44.03
CA VAL A 71 4.66 10.41 -45.08
C VAL A 71 4.66 8.90 -44.98
N LYS A 72 3.46 8.32 -44.92
CA LYS A 72 3.23 6.90 -44.76
C LYS A 72 3.41 6.14 -46.08
N SER A 73 3.29 4.82 -46.06
CA SER A 73 3.38 3.94 -47.22
C SER A 73 2.34 4.26 -48.30
N ASP A 74 1.16 4.79 -47.91
CA ASP A 74 0.13 5.27 -48.84
C ASP A 74 0.42 6.67 -49.39
N SER A 75 1.57 7.25 -49.07
CA SER A 75 2.02 8.62 -49.39
C SER A 75 1.23 9.72 -48.67
N SER A 76 0.31 9.41 -47.77
CA SER A 76 -0.40 10.42 -46.97
C SER A 76 0.42 10.83 -45.74
N MET A 77 0.25 12.09 -45.32
CA MET A 77 0.85 12.61 -44.08
C MET A 77 0.35 11.82 -42.83
N ALA A 78 1.25 11.47 -41.95
CA ALA A 78 0.91 10.83 -40.68
C ALA A 78 0.18 11.79 -39.74
N LEU A 79 -0.90 11.31 -39.11
CA LEU A 79 -1.69 11.99 -38.10
C LEU A 79 -1.95 11.03 -36.96
N GLY A 80 -1.97 11.53 -35.72
CA GLY A 80 -2.15 10.69 -34.54
C GLY A 80 -1.02 9.68 -34.33
N TRP A 81 -1.32 8.58 -33.65
CA TRP A 81 -0.34 7.51 -33.42
C TRP A 81 -0.01 6.76 -34.71
N THR A 82 1.25 6.78 -35.09
CA THR A 82 1.77 6.10 -36.27
C THR A 82 2.96 5.22 -35.90
N LYS A 83 2.92 3.93 -36.29
CA LYS A 83 4.05 3.02 -36.15
C LYS A 83 5.06 3.24 -37.26
N ILE A 84 6.31 3.49 -36.92
CA ILE A 84 7.45 3.67 -37.84
C ILE A 84 8.58 2.78 -37.37
N GLY A 85 8.90 1.74 -38.12
CA GLY A 85 9.76 0.69 -37.67
C GLY A 85 9.22 -0.01 -36.42
N SER A 86 10.03 -0.14 -35.38
CA SER A 86 9.63 -0.75 -34.09
C SER A 86 8.95 0.22 -33.10
N LYS A 87 8.91 1.54 -33.41
CA LYS A 87 8.43 2.57 -32.48
C LYS A 87 7.11 3.17 -32.93
N LYS A 88 6.34 3.69 -31.96
CA LYS A 88 5.15 4.52 -32.24
C LYS A 88 5.48 5.99 -32.01
N TYR A 89 5.08 6.84 -32.91
CA TYR A 89 5.24 8.30 -32.85
C TYR A 89 3.86 8.97 -32.88
N TYR A 90 3.75 10.10 -32.21
CA TYR A 90 2.51 10.86 -32.24
C TYR A 90 2.65 12.13 -33.08
N PHE A 91 1.77 12.27 -34.05
CA PHE A 91 1.67 13.44 -34.90
C PHE A 91 0.38 14.20 -34.57
N ASN A 92 0.48 15.52 -34.40
CA ASN A 92 -0.68 16.35 -34.11
C ASN A 92 -1.75 16.16 -35.21
N PRO A 93 -2.99 15.77 -34.81
CA PRO A 93 -4.04 15.47 -35.79
C PRO A 93 -4.44 16.65 -36.69
N SER A 94 -4.25 17.90 -36.21
CA SER A 94 -4.66 19.09 -36.95
C SER A 94 -3.62 19.51 -38.00
N ASN A 95 -2.33 19.32 -37.74
CA ASN A 95 -1.26 19.85 -38.59
C ASN A 95 -0.20 18.84 -39.03
N GLY A 96 -0.19 17.62 -38.47
CA GLY A 96 0.76 16.57 -38.82
C GLY A 96 2.16 16.75 -38.24
N VAL A 97 2.40 17.73 -37.38
CA VAL A 97 3.70 17.94 -36.75
C VAL A 97 3.92 16.89 -35.65
N ILE A 98 5.13 16.30 -35.64
CA ILE A 98 5.51 15.37 -34.58
C ILE A 98 5.48 16.05 -33.20
N VAL A 99 4.88 15.40 -32.22
CA VAL A 99 4.84 15.84 -30.80
C VAL A 99 6.00 15.21 -30.05
N LYS A 100 6.81 16.03 -29.37
CA LYS A 100 8.00 15.62 -28.64
C LYS A 100 7.96 16.08 -27.18
N ASN A 101 8.60 15.33 -26.25
CA ASN A 101 8.69 15.65 -24.83
C ASN A 101 7.37 16.09 -24.21
N SER A 102 6.27 15.44 -24.57
CA SER A 102 4.93 15.92 -24.21
C SER A 102 4.01 14.80 -23.82
N PHE A 103 3.10 15.09 -22.90
CA PHE A 103 1.97 14.22 -22.65
C PHE A 103 0.91 14.37 -23.75
N VAL A 104 0.34 13.24 -24.12
CA VAL A 104 -0.69 13.14 -25.14
C VAL A 104 -1.86 12.33 -24.59
N THR A 105 -3.07 12.86 -24.67
CA THR A 105 -4.28 12.13 -24.28
C THR A 105 -5.06 11.73 -25.52
N THR A 106 -5.31 10.44 -25.67
CA THR A 106 -6.11 9.89 -26.77
C THR A 106 -6.99 8.75 -26.26
N ASN A 107 -8.25 8.73 -26.65
CA ASN A 107 -9.22 7.70 -26.23
C ASN A 107 -9.24 7.49 -24.71
N GLY A 108 -9.22 8.57 -23.91
CA GLY A 108 -9.23 8.53 -22.46
C GLY A 108 -7.92 8.08 -21.80
N ASN A 109 -6.90 7.67 -22.58
CA ASN A 109 -5.60 7.24 -22.05
C ASN A 109 -4.55 8.34 -22.24
N ARG A 110 -3.68 8.51 -21.25
CA ARG A 110 -2.56 9.45 -21.25
C ARG A 110 -1.26 8.72 -21.59
N PHE A 111 -0.49 9.27 -22.50
CA PHE A 111 0.81 8.77 -22.96
C PHE A 111 1.85 9.87 -22.84
N CYS A 112 3.15 9.53 -23.00
CA CYS A 112 4.22 10.51 -23.10
C CYS A 112 5.13 10.18 -24.28
N THR A 113 5.62 11.21 -24.98
CA THR A 113 6.61 11.08 -26.04
C THR A 113 7.98 11.57 -25.57
N ASP A 114 9.04 10.94 -26.06
CA ASP A 114 10.43 11.32 -25.79
C ASP A 114 10.89 12.53 -26.64
N SER A 115 12.17 12.90 -26.50
CA SER A 115 12.81 13.99 -27.27
C SER A 115 12.83 13.76 -28.80
N LYS A 116 12.67 12.50 -29.23
CA LYS A 116 12.55 12.14 -30.64
C LYS A 116 11.10 12.00 -31.10
N GLY A 117 10.13 12.14 -30.18
CA GLY A 117 8.68 12.00 -30.43
C GLY A 117 8.20 10.55 -30.40
N ALA A 118 9.04 9.59 -29.99
CA ALA A 118 8.63 8.21 -29.81
C ALA A 118 7.88 8.03 -28.48
N MET A 119 6.87 7.15 -28.48
CA MET A 119 6.13 6.79 -27.27
C MET A 119 7.07 6.16 -26.23
N ILE A 120 7.02 6.69 -25.01
CA ILE A 120 7.70 6.09 -23.86
C ILE A 120 6.87 4.91 -23.35
N ALA A 121 7.50 3.77 -23.10
CA ALA A 121 6.89 2.58 -22.52
C ALA A 121 7.82 1.88 -21.55
N SER A 122 7.28 1.18 -20.54
CA SER A 122 8.02 0.45 -19.51
C SER A 122 9.10 1.30 -18.82
N LYS A 123 8.82 2.57 -18.54
CA LYS A 123 9.83 3.51 -18.05
C LYS A 123 9.24 4.60 -17.14
N TRP A 124 10.05 5.00 -16.16
CA TRP A 124 9.81 6.18 -15.35
C TRP A 124 10.02 7.47 -16.15
N ILE A 125 9.16 8.45 -15.92
CA ILE A 125 9.21 9.80 -16.52
C ILE A 125 9.37 10.77 -15.35
N HIS A 126 10.52 11.44 -15.29
CA HIS A 126 10.90 12.40 -14.24
C HIS A 126 10.70 11.87 -12.80
N ASN A 127 10.86 10.57 -12.58
CA ASN A 127 10.60 9.90 -11.29
C ASN A 127 9.19 10.16 -10.69
N THR A 128 8.28 10.70 -11.49
CA THR A 128 6.94 11.10 -11.08
C THR A 128 5.85 10.25 -11.72
N TYR A 129 6.01 9.88 -12.98
CA TYR A 129 5.06 9.08 -13.75
C TYR A 129 5.70 7.78 -14.20
N TYR A 130 4.90 6.77 -14.38
CA TYR A 130 5.35 5.52 -14.98
C TYR A 130 4.53 5.19 -16.22
N ALA A 131 5.20 5.05 -17.35
CA ALA A 131 4.59 4.54 -18.58
C ALA A 131 4.61 3.02 -18.56
N MET A 132 3.44 2.38 -18.60
CA MET A 132 3.29 0.93 -18.64
C MET A 132 3.83 0.36 -19.97
N ASN A 133 3.86 -0.97 -20.12
CA ASN A 133 4.38 -1.64 -21.31
C ASN A 133 3.64 -1.24 -22.62
N ASN A 134 2.38 -0.87 -22.52
CA ASN A 134 1.58 -0.36 -23.64
C ASN A 134 1.71 1.17 -23.85
N GLY A 135 2.56 1.85 -23.07
CA GLY A 135 2.80 3.29 -23.08
C GLY A 135 1.78 4.12 -22.30
N VAL A 136 0.71 3.54 -21.78
CA VAL A 136 -0.28 4.26 -20.98
C VAL A 136 0.34 4.65 -19.63
N ILE A 137 0.14 5.90 -19.21
CA ILE A 137 0.59 6.37 -17.89
C ILE A 137 -0.20 5.65 -16.79
N ALA A 138 0.52 5.10 -15.84
CA ALA A 138 -0.02 4.35 -14.72
C ALA A 138 -0.95 5.21 -13.85
N THR A 139 -2.05 4.62 -13.37
CA THR A 139 -2.96 5.19 -12.36
C THR A 139 -3.33 4.13 -11.33
N GLY A 140 -3.70 4.55 -10.11
CA GLY A 140 -4.01 3.65 -9.01
C GLY A 140 -2.79 2.86 -8.54
N TRP A 141 -3.03 1.76 -7.84
CA TRP A 141 -1.96 0.88 -7.34
C TRP A 141 -1.29 0.11 -8.47
N ARG A 142 0.06 0.17 -8.54
CA ARG A 142 0.87 -0.58 -9.51
C ARG A 142 2.14 -1.11 -8.84
N THR A 143 2.57 -2.28 -9.31
CA THR A 143 3.90 -2.84 -8.98
C THR A 143 4.86 -2.53 -10.11
N VAL A 144 5.97 -1.90 -9.79
CA VAL A 144 7.03 -1.52 -10.75
C VAL A 144 8.38 -1.93 -10.16
N GLY A 145 9.11 -2.78 -10.83
CA GLY A 145 10.41 -3.27 -10.37
C GLY A 145 10.35 -4.02 -9.03
N GLY A 146 9.25 -4.73 -8.74
CA GLY A 146 9.04 -5.44 -7.48
C GLY A 146 8.43 -4.58 -6.36
N GLU A 147 8.47 -3.25 -6.46
CA GLU A 147 7.96 -2.31 -5.48
C GLU A 147 6.56 -1.82 -5.81
N ARG A 148 5.75 -1.53 -4.81
CA ARG A 148 4.36 -1.09 -4.96
C ARG A 148 4.23 0.42 -4.79
N TYR A 149 3.59 1.06 -5.77
CA TYR A 149 3.35 2.51 -5.82
C TYR A 149 1.87 2.81 -6.01
N TYR A 150 1.46 3.99 -5.60
CA TYR A 150 0.14 4.52 -5.94
C TYR A 150 0.29 5.74 -6.85
N PHE A 151 -0.43 5.73 -7.96
CA PHE A 151 -0.49 6.83 -8.92
C PHE A 151 -1.85 7.49 -8.87
N HIS A 152 -1.88 8.80 -8.82
CA HIS A 152 -3.11 9.58 -8.76
C HIS A 152 -4.04 9.23 -9.93
N SER A 153 -5.33 9.04 -9.66
CA SER A 153 -6.29 8.49 -10.63
C SER A 153 -6.47 9.36 -11.89
N SER A 154 -6.42 10.68 -11.76
CA SER A 154 -6.61 11.60 -12.88
C SER A 154 -5.31 12.07 -13.51
N THR A 155 -4.26 12.31 -12.72
CA THR A 155 -3.00 12.87 -13.24
C THR A 155 -1.96 11.81 -13.58
N GLY A 156 -2.03 10.62 -12.96
CA GLY A 156 -1.01 9.60 -13.07
C GLY A 156 0.28 9.92 -12.32
N ALA A 157 0.32 11.00 -11.54
CA ALA A 157 1.48 11.33 -10.72
C ALA A 157 1.60 10.36 -9.53
N LYS A 158 2.83 9.93 -9.22
CA LYS A 158 3.14 9.12 -8.04
C LYS A 158 2.75 9.88 -6.77
N VAL A 159 1.96 9.26 -5.90
CA VAL A 159 1.50 9.82 -4.63
C VAL A 159 2.41 9.35 -3.52
N LYS A 160 2.69 10.23 -2.55
CA LYS A 160 3.53 10.00 -1.38
C LYS A 160 2.75 10.33 -0.12
N GLY A 161 3.12 9.72 1.02
CA GLY A 161 2.46 9.92 2.29
C GLY A 161 1.21 9.05 2.47
N PHE A 162 0.24 9.54 3.26
CA PHE A 162 -0.99 8.83 3.56
C PHE A 162 -1.99 8.88 2.40
N ILE A 163 -2.53 7.73 2.04
CA ILE A 163 -3.41 7.53 0.87
C ILE A 163 -4.70 6.86 1.33
N PRO A 164 -5.82 7.60 1.42
CA PRO A 164 -7.13 6.97 1.62
C PRO A 164 -7.53 6.21 0.33
N TYR A 165 -7.87 4.94 0.49
CA TYR A 165 -8.27 4.09 -0.62
C TYR A 165 -9.18 2.95 -0.15
N ASN A 166 -10.39 2.86 -0.69
CA ASN A 166 -11.40 1.84 -0.38
C ASN A 166 -11.62 1.66 1.14
N GLY A 167 -11.87 2.76 1.87
CA GLY A 167 -12.16 2.74 3.30
C GLY A 167 -10.95 2.41 4.20
N LYS A 168 -9.74 2.31 3.64
CA LYS A 168 -8.48 2.09 4.36
C LYS A 168 -7.50 3.21 4.08
N THR A 169 -6.61 3.47 5.01
CA THR A 169 -5.50 4.42 4.83
C THR A 169 -4.20 3.65 4.64
N TYR A 170 -3.55 3.84 3.51
CA TYR A 170 -2.22 3.29 3.20
C TYR A 170 -1.15 4.36 3.40
N TYR A 171 0.11 3.94 3.50
CA TYR A 171 1.21 4.90 3.56
C TYR A 171 2.32 4.51 2.57
N THR A 172 2.72 5.49 1.76
CA THR A 172 3.90 5.40 0.88
C THR A 172 4.99 6.34 1.38
N ASP A 173 6.22 5.90 1.31
CA ASP A 173 7.40 6.66 1.74
C ASP A 173 7.49 8.02 1.04
N GLU A 174 7.73 9.07 1.79
CA GLU A 174 7.71 10.45 1.28
C GLU A 174 8.88 10.79 0.35
N THR A 175 9.94 10.01 0.37
CA THR A 175 11.07 10.18 -0.54
C THR A 175 10.89 9.36 -1.81
N THR A 176 10.63 8.07 -1.66
CA THR A 176 10.59 7.10 -2.77
C THR A 176 9.21 6.91 -3.38
N GLY A 177 8.14 7.05 -2.57
CA GLY A 177 6.76 6.74 -2.92
C GLY A 177 6.45 5.24 -2.87
N ILE A 178 7.35 4.41 -2.31
CA ILE A 178 7.15 2.96 -2.15
C ILE A 178 6.19 2.71 -0.99
N LEU A 179 5.29 1.73 -1.12
CA LEU A 179 4.39 1.31 -0.05
C LEU A 179 5.19 0.81 1.17
N VAL A 180 5.03 1.48 2.29
CA VAL A 180 5.63 1.11 3.58
C VAL A 180 4.82 -0.03 4.21
N LYS A 181 5.51 -0.96 4.89
CA LYS A 181 4.89 -2.11 5.57
C LYS A 181 5.60 -2.38 6.90
N SER A 182 4.84 -2.90 7.89
CA SER A 182 5.34 -3.35 9.19
C SER A 182 6.26 -2.33 9.87
N LYS A 183 5.83 -1.06 9.92
CA LYS A 183 6.65 0.05 10.40
C LYS A 183 5.83 1.14 11.07
N TRP A 184 6.41 1.77 12.09
CA TRP A 184 5.92 3.01 12.66
C TRP A 184 6.25 4.20 11.76
N VAL A 185 5.28 5.09 11.61
CA VAL A 185 5.40 6.37 10.89
C VAL A 185 4.83 7.45 11.82
N GLY A 186 5.69 8.12 12.56
CA GLY A 186 5.27 8.96 13.66
C GLY A 186 4.48 8.13 14.70
N GLU A 187 3.30 8.60 15.07
CA GLU A 187 2.40 7.95 16.02
C GLU A 187 1.62 6.75 15.44
N LYS A 188 1.71 6.50 14.12
CA LYS A 188 0.88 5.53 13.41
C LYS A 188 1.64 4.27 13.05
N TYR A 189 1.03 3.11 13.22
CA TYR A 189 1.60 1.84 12.78
C TYR A 189 1.02 1.40 11.44
N ILE A 190 1.90 1.13 10.48
CA ILE A 190 1.56 0.58 9.18
C ILE A 190 1.79 -0.94 9.23
N ASN A 191 0.73 -1.71 9.02
CA ASN A 191 0.79 -3.16 9.11
C ASN A 191 1.49 -3.82 7.90
N ARG A 192 1.61 -5.15 7.89
CA ARG A 192 2.25 -5.93 6.82
C ARG A 192 1.60 -5.77 5.42
N TYR A 193 0.38 -5.25 5.38
CA TYR A 193 -0.34 -4.99 4.13
C TYR A 193 -0.21 -3.54 3.65
N GLY A 194 0.52 -2.71 4.39
CA GLY A 194 0.68 -1.27 4.10
C GLY A 194 -0.49 -0.41 4.58
N VAL A 195 -1.37 -0.95 5.43
CA VAL A 195 -2.54 -0.26 5.96
C VAL A 195 -2.21 0.33 7.34
N CYS A 196 -2.58 1.58 7.56
CA CYS A 196 -2.56 2.22 8.87
C CYS A 196 -3.54 1.50 9.81
N VAL A 197 -3.05 1.03 10.95
CA VAL A 197 -3.87 0.39 11.98
C VAL A 197 -4.70 1.45 12.68
N GLN A 198 -5.99 1.19 12.89
CA GLN A 198 -6.94 2.10 13.52
C GLN A 198 -7.89 1.31 14.42
N ASN A 199 -8.37 1.93 15.52
CA ASN A 199 -9.29 1.32 16.50
C ASN A 199 -8.87 -0.09 16.90
N SER A 200 -7.58 -0.31 17.15
CA SER A 200 -7.05 -1.66 17.35
C SER A 200 -5.77 -1.68 18.16
N TRP A 201 -5.54 -2.82 18.79
CA TRP A 201 -4.30 -3.13 19.49
C TRP A 201 -3.19 -3.47 18.51
N HIS A 202 -1.99 -2.98 18.79
CA HIS A 202 -0.74 -3.42 18.20
C HIS A 202 0.30 -3.62 19.31
N LEU A 203 0.56 -4.87 19.66
CA LEU A 203 1.35 -5.24 20.86
C LEU A 203 0.76 -4.60 22.13
N ASP A 204 1.54 -3.82 22.84
CA ASP A 204 1.17 -3.10 24.06
C ASP A 204 0.66 -1.66 23.81
N TYR A 205 0.38 -1.31 22.56
CA TYR A 205 -0.19 -0.02 22.15
C TYR A 205 -1.65 -0.19 21.72
N TYR A 206 -2.44 0.86 21.90
CA TYR A 206 -3.73 0.98 21.25
C TYR A 206 -3.73 2.18 20.29
N LEU A 207 -4.21 1.97 19.08
CA LEU A 207 -4.31 2.99 18.03
C LEU A 207 -5.78 3.46 17.96
N ASP A 208 -6.00 4.76 18.06
CA ASP A 208 -7.32 5.39 18.00
C ASP A 208 -7.94 5.33 16.58
N SER A 209 -9.07 5.98 16.39
CA SER A 209 -9.76 6.06 15.09
C SER A 209 -8.95 6.77 14.00
N ASN A 210 -7.97 7.60 14.39
CA ASN A 210 -7.05 8.28 13.48
C ASN A 210 -5.75 7.49 13.27
N GLY A 211 -5.61 6.36 13.99
CA GLY A 211 -4.41 5.53 13.99
C GLY A 211 -3.27 6.06 14.86
N ASN A 212 -3.52 7.05 15.74
CA ASN A 212 -2.51 7.55 16.67
C ASN A 212 -2.47 6.66 17.92
N ARG A 213 -1.28 6.52 18.53
CA ARG A 213 -1.14 5.90 19.84
C ARG A 213 -1.89 6.72 20.88
N VAL A 214 -2.62 6.03 21.76
CA VAL A 214 -3.29 6.67 22.89
C VAL A 214 -2.38 6.76 24.11
N SER A 215 -2.64 7.71 25.03
CA SER A 215 -1.95 7.83 26.31
C SER A 215 -2.94 8.14 27.44
N GLY A 216 -2.50 7.98 28.69
CA GLY A 216 -3.33 8.20 29.85
C GLY A 216 -4.44 7.16 30.00
N TRP A 217 -5.50 7.53 30.72
CA TRP A 217 -6.65 6.66 30.94
C TRP A 217 -7.48 6.44 29.67
N GLN A 218 -7.76 5.17 29.36
CA GLN A 218 -8.60 4.79 28.21
C GLN A 218 -9.60 3.71 28.65
N THR A 219 -10.80 3.73 28.05
CA THR A 219 -11.76 2.63 28.16
C THR A 219 -11.89 1.96 26.81
N ILE A 220 -11.49 0.69 26.70
CA ILE A 220 -11.44 -0.06 25.45
C ILE A 220 -12.15 -1.39 25.67
N GLY A 221 -13.18 -1.64 24.89
CA GLY A 221 -13.98 -2.87 25.02
C GLY A 221 -14.66 -3.04 26.39
N GLY A 222 -14.95 -1.95 27.10
CA GLY A 222 -15.56 -1.97 28.43
C GLY A 222 -14.55 -2.07 29.58
N GLU A 223 -13.28 -2.30 29.33
CA GLU A 223 -12.22 -2.35 30.33
C GLU A 223 -11.41 -1.04 30.36
N LYS A 224 -10.94 -0.65 31.55
CA LYS A 224 -10.07 0.52 31.74
C LYS A 224 -8.60 0.10 31.65
N TYR A 225 -7.81 0.95 31.02
CA TYR A 225 -6.36 0.82 30.84
C TYR A 225 -5.70 2.15 31.15
N TYR A 226 -4.43 2.11 31.49
CA TYR A 226 -3.60 3.30 31.54
C TYR A 226 -2.39 3.12 30.61
N PHE A 227 -2.20 4.03 29.68
CA PHE A 227 -1.06 4.08 28.79
C PHE A 227 -0.07 5.14 29.28
N ASP A 228 1.17 4.74 29.50
CA ASP A 228 2.20 5.66 29.99
C ASP A 228 2.40 6.80 28.96
N PRO A 229 2.27 8.08 29.38
CA PRO A 229 2.43 9.20 28.46
C PRO A 229 3.83 9.34 27.86
N SER A 230 4.86 8.71 28.46
CA SER A 230 6.24 8.79 27.98
C SER A 230 6.54 7.84 26.82
N ASP A 231 5.93 6.65 26.79
CA ASP A 231 6.20 5.61 25.80
C ASP A 231 4.95 5.08 25.11
N TYR A 232 3.74 5.48 25.57
CA TYR A 232 2.43 5.05 25.05
C TYR A 232 2.11 3.57 25.23
N GLN A 233 2.86 2.85 26.06
CA GLN A 233 2.58 1.44 26.33
C GLN A 233 1.58 1.27 27.46
N ILE A 234 0.80 0.15 27.46
CA ILE A 234 -0.07 -0.18 28.57
C ILE A 234 0.78 -0.45 29.83
N THR A 235 0.33 0.08 30.95
CA THR A 235 0.94 -0.22 32.24
C THR A 235 0.47 -1.56 32.77
N THR A 236 1.28 -2.19 33.62
CA THR A 236 0.96 -3.44 34.32
C THR A 236 1.49 -3.41 35.76
N GLY A 237 0.93 -4.25 36.61
CA GLY A 237 1.29 -4.27 38.04
C GLY A 237 0.79 -3.03 38.79
N PHE A 238 1.43 -2.71 39.90
CA PHE A 238 1.10 -1.51 40.68
C PHE A 238 1.60 -0.25 40.00
N GLN A 239 0.73 0.76 39.97
CA GLN A 239 1.04 2.12 39.42
C GLN A 239 0.42 3.16 40.33
N THR A 240 1.15 4.25 40.58
CA THR A 240 0.63 5.45 41.24
C THR A 240 0.31 6.50 40.20
N ILE A 241 -0.95 6.85 40.06
CA ILE A 241 -1.45 7.79 39.05
C ILE A 241 -2.31 8.84 39.76
N GLY A 242 -1.94 10.11 39.64
CA GLY A 242 -2.63 11.20 40.31
C GLY A 242 -2.62 11.10 41.83
N GLY A 243 -1.61 10.45 42.44
CA GLY A 243 -1.50 10.23 43.89
C GLY A 243 -2.21 8.96 44.38
N GLU A 244 -3.02 8.33 43.57
CA GLU A 244 -3.75 7.09 43.92
C GLU A 244 -3.04 5.86 43.38
N LYS A 245 -3.06 4.74 44.14
CA LYS A 245 -2.43 3.47 43.77
C LYS A 245 -3.46 2.56 43.08
N TYR A 246 -3.06 2.01 41.94
CA TYR A 246 -3.85 1.11 41.10
C TYR A 246 -3.10 -0.18 40.83
N TYR A 247 -3.82 -1.25 40.45
CA TYR A 247 -3.23 -2.47 39.97
C TYR A 247 -3.78 -2.91 38.62
N PHE A 248 -2.89 -3.10 37.65
CA PHE A 248 -3.21 -3.55 36.30
C PHE A 248 -2.74 -4.98 36.07
N ARG A 249 -3.55 -5.81 35.44
CA ARG A 249 -3.22 -7.22 35.20
C ARG A 249 -1.89 -7.38 34.44
N PRO A 250 -0.90 -8.11 34.99
CA PRO A 250 0.39 -8.28 34.34
C PRO A 250 0.34 -9.24 33.15
N LYS A 251 -0.68 -10.07 33.05
CA LYS A 251 -0.94 -11.02 31.96
C LYS A 251 -2.44 -11.06 31.65
N ALA A 252 -2.79 -11.64 30.50
CA ALA A 252 -4.18 -11.89 30.17
C ALA A 252 -4.75 -13.01 31.06
N GLU A 253 -6.01 -12.87 31.47
CA GLU A 253 -6.74 -13.81 32.33
C GLU A 253 -8.16 -13.98 31.80
N SER A 254 -8.56 -15.23 31.47
CA SER A 254 -9.93 -15.55 31.00
C SER A 254 -10.52 -14.51 30.04
N SER A 255 -11.41 -13.64 30.53
CA SER A 255 -12.08 -12.57 29.77
C SER A 255 -11.36 -11.22 29.82
N HIS A 256 -10.24 -11.12 30.54
CA HIS A 256 -9.53 -9.86 30.78
C HIS A 256 -8.21 -9.81 30.02
N ARG A 257 -7.95 -8.70 29.36
CA ARG A 257 -6.69 -8.48 28.66
C ARG A 257 -5.57 -8.08 29.65
N LYS A 258 -4.31 -8.43 29.33
CA LYS A 258 -3.12 -7.81 29.95
C LYS A 258 -3.27 -6.29 30.00
N GLY A 259 -2.93 -5.69 31.14
CA GLY A 259 -2.98 -4.25 31.37
C GLY A 259 -4.38 -3.71 31.73
N SER A 260 -5.42 -4.55 31.80
CA SER A 260 -6.72 -4.09 32.29
C SER A 260 -6.69 -3.81 33.78
N LEU A 261 -7.37 -2.75 34.20
CA LEU A 261 -7.51 -2.33 35.60
C LEU A 261 -8.26 -3.39 36.40
N VAL A 262 -7.73 -3.75 37.54
CA VAL A 262 -8.42 -4.60 38.52
C VAL A 262 -9.32 -3.72 39.38
N THR A 263 -10.56 -4.16 39.64
CA THR A 263 -11.55 -3.42 40.43
C THR A 263 -12.34 -4.33 41.32
N ASN A 264 -12.86 -3.77 42.44
CA ASN A 264 -13.80 -4.41 43.35
C ASN A 264 -13.42 -5.82 43.79
N THR A 265 -12.22 -5.98 44.33
CA THR A 265 -11.65 -7.29 44.77
C THR A 265 -10.55 -7.13 45.81
N THR A 266 -10.16 -8.25 46.36
CA THR A 266 -8.95 -8.36 47.21
C THR A 266 -7.92 -9.23 46.51
N LEU A 267 -6.66 -8.81 46.48
CA LEU A 267 -5.54 -9.54 45.90
C LEU A 267 -4.46 -9.81 46.92
N THR A 268 -3.90 -11.03 46.94
CA THR A 268 -2.70 -11.34 47.68
C THR A 268 -1.50 -11.39 46.73
N ILE A 269 -0.54 -10.48 46.88
CA ILE A 269 0.65 -10.38 46.05
C ILE A 269 1.87 -10.27 46.94
N ASN A 270 2.80 -11.21 46.82
CA ASN A 270 4.04 -11.27 47.62
C ASN A 270 3.82 -11.19 49.13
N GLY A 271 2.81 -11.91 49.65
CA GLY A 271 2.49 -11.95 51.08
C GLY A 271 1.84 -10.66 51.61
N LYS A 272 1.34 -9.80 50.76
CA LYS A 272 0.53 -8.62 51.12
C LYS A 272 -0.86 -8.72 50.55
N VAL A 273 -1.83 -8.35 51.31
CA VAL A 273 -3.25 -8.29 50.93
C VAL A 273 -3.58 -6.86 50.56
N TYR A 274 -4.14 -6.71 49.38
CA TYR A 274 -4.54 -5.41 48.80
C TYR A 274 -6.06 -5.38 48.60
N THR A 275 -6.75 -4.44 49.20
CA THR A 275 -8.16 -4.21 48.96
C THR A 275 -8.32 -3.15 47.88
N ILE A 276 -9.04 -3.47 46.79
CA ILE A 276 -9.24 -2.64 45.61
C ILE A 276 -10.72 -2.31 45.51
N ASN A 277 -11.07 -1.03 45.50
CA ASN A 277 -12.45 -0.55 45.41
C ASN A 277 -13.02 -0.64 43.96
N ALA A 278 -14.29 -0.26 43.81
CA ALA A 278 -14.98 -0.28 42.51
C ALA A 278 -14.36 0.67 41.48
N SER A 279 -13.65 1.70 41.91
CA SER A 279 -12.91 2.63 41.01
C SER A 279 -11.52 2.12 40.63
N GLY A 280 -11.07 0.98 41.23
CA GLY A 280 -9.76 0.40 41.00
C GLY A 280 -8.65 0.92 41.90
N VAL A 281 -8.98 1.81 42.85
CA VAL A 281 -8.03 2.36 43.80
C VAL A 281 -7.74 1.32 44.88
N VAL A 282 -6.47 1.13 45.20
CA VAL A 282 -6.04 0.35 46.37
C VAL A 282 -6.32 1.16 47.63
N THR A 283 -7.28 0.72 48.43
CA THR A 283 -7.74 1.42 49.65
C THR A 283 -7.08 0.92 50.91
N ASP A 284 -6.57 -0.31 50.90
CA ASP A 284 -5.91 -0.92 52.01
C ASP A 284 -4.77 -1.86 51.56
N GLU A 285 -3.67 -1.88 52.32
CA GLU A 285 -2.51 -2.73 52.09
C GLU A 285 -2.07 -3.28 53.42
N GLN A 286 -2.30 -4.57 53.63
CA GLN A 286 -1.91 -5.24 54.85
C GLN A 286 -0.88 -6.33 54.53
N VAL A 287 0.07 -6.55 55.44
CA VAL A 287 0.89 -7.76 55.39
C VAL A 287 -0.04 -8.91 55.79
N SER A 288 -0.16 -9.95 54.94
CA SER A 288 -0.92 -11.12 55.31
C SER A 288 -0.27 -11.70 56.57
N SER A 289 -1.09 -12.03 57.60
CA SER A 289 -0.55 -12.74 58.73
C SER A 289 -0.01 -14.08 58.22
N ILE A 290 1.10 -14.55 58.76
CA ILE A 290 1.66 -15.86 58.39
C ILE A 290 0.60 -16.97 58.57
N GLY A 291 -0.37 -16.77 59.45
CA GLY A 291 -1.52 -17.66 59.63
C GLY A 291 -2.43 -17.71 58.40
N GLU A 292 -2.75 -16.56 57.77
CA GLU A 292 -3.57 -16.51 56.54
C GLU A 292 -2.87 -17.17 55.34
N GLU A 293 -1.56 -17.00 55.21
CA GLU A 293 -0.76 -17.68 54.19
C GLU A 293 -0.75 -19.20 54.39
N ILE A 294 -0.61 -19.67 55.65
CA ILE A 294 -0.68 -21.07 56.05
C ILE A 294 -2.03 -21.66 55.64
N VAL A 295 -3.15 -20.99 55.98
CA VAL A 295 -4.51 -21.43 55.62
C VAL A 295 -4.68 -21.47 54.09
N ALA A 296 -4.29 -20.41 53.37
CA ALA A 296 -4.38 -20.36 51.91
C ALA A 296 -3.57 -21.48 51.24
N TYR A 297 -2.42 -21.83 51.77
CA TYR A 297 -1.62 -22.96 51.28
C TYR A 297 -2.28 -24.30 51.61
N ALA A 298 -2.79 -24.49 52.80
CA ALA A 298 -3.49 -25.69 53.21
C ALA A 298 -4.71 -26.01 52.36
N LEU A 299 -5.53 -25.03 52.04
CA LEU A 299 -6.73 -25.17 51.19
C LEU A 299 -6.45 -25.70 49.76
N ARG A 300 -5.21 -25.61 49.27
CA ARG A 300 -4.84 -26.19 47.95
C ARG A 300 -4.89 -27.71 47.93
N PHE A 301 -4.91 -28.36 49.09
CA PHE A 301 -4.91 -29.81 49.27
C PHE A 301 -6.27 -30.35 49.69
N GLU A 302 -7.33 -29.54 49.68
CA GLU A 302 -8.69 -29.99 49.90
C GLU A 302 -9.06 -31.07 48.88
N GLY A 303 -9.62 -32.21 49.33
CA GLY A 303 -9.97 -33.35 48.49
C GLY A 303 -8.83 -34.31 48.16
N TYR A 304 -7.59 -34.06 48.62
CA TYR A 304 -6.48 -35.02 48.48
C TYR A 304 -6.63 -36.23 49.44
N PRO A 305 -6.03 -37.40 49.12
CA PRO A 305 -6.28 -38.64 49.86
C PRO A 305 -5.80 -38.57 51.33
N TYR A 306 -6.67 -39.05 52.22
CA TYR A 306 -6.25 -39.35 53.59
C TYR A 306 -5.58 -40.74 53.66
N VAL A 307 -4.35 -40.81 54.19
CA VAL A 307 -3.60 -42.05 54.40
C VAL A 307 -3.07 -42.05 55.79
N TYR A 308 -3.51 -43.05 56.64
CA TYR A 308 -3.04 -43.18 58.03
C TYR A 308 -1.52 -43.37 58.05
N GLY A 309 -0.82 -42.57 58.85
CA GLY A 309 0.65 -42.54 58.93
C GLY A 309 1.30 -41.83 57.71
N GLY A 310 0.52 -41.37 56.73
CA GLY A 310 0.99 -40.68 55.55
C GLY A 310 1.61 -39.33 55.87
N ASN A 311 2.57 -38.89 55.00
CA ASN A 311 3.32 -37.66 55.21
C ASN A 311 3.63 -36.93 53.89
N ASN A 312 2.78 -37.09 52.89
CA ASN A 312 2.95 -36.42 51.61
C ASN A 312 1.65 -35.74 51.17
N LEU A 313 1.68 -34.41 50.99
CA LEU A 313 0.50 -33.58 50.66
C LEU A 313 -0.19 -34.00 49.37
N TYR A 314 0.53 -34.62 48.44
CA TYR A 314 -0.01 -34.96 47.10
C TYR A 314 -0.48 -36.43 47.00
N THR A 315 0.17 -37.34 47.71
CA THR A 315 -0.12 -38.76 47.59
C THR A 315 -0.89 -39.34 48.76
N GLY A 316 -0.98 -38.61 49.88
CA GLY A 316 -1.77 -38.96 51.05
C GLY A 316 -1.09 -38.60 52.39
N VAL A 317 -1.87 -38.01 53.28
CA VAL A 317 -1.46 -37.56 54.61
C VAL A 317 -2.50 -37.98 55.66
N ASP A 318 -2.08 -38.16 56.91
CA ASP A 318 -2.97 -38.15 58.08
C ASP A 318 -3.12 -36.70 58.61
N CYS A 319 -3.93 -36.49 59.64
CA CYS A 319 -4.21 -35.18 60.21
C CYS A 319 -2.97 -34.43 60.67
N SER A 320 -2.13 -35.09 61.45
CA SER A 320 -0.87 -34.52 62.03
C SER A 320 0.22 -34.38 60.95
N GLY A 321 0.28 -35.32 59.99
CA GLY A 321 1.15 -35.21 58.83
C GLY A 321 0.79 -34.05 57.94
N PHE A 322 -0.51 -33.80 57.68
CA PHE A 322 -0.99 -32.64 56.93
C PHE A 322 -0.52 -31.33 57.58
N THR A 323 -0.84 -31.15 58.87
CA THR A 323 -0.44 -29.96 59.61
C THR A 323 1.08 -29.76 59.57
N GLN A 324 1.86 -30.87 59.84
CA GLN A 324 3.31 -30.80 59.79
C GLN A 324 3.86 -30.39 58.44
N GLN A 325 3.38 -30.94 57.34
CA GLN A 325 3.86 -30.61 55.97
C GLN A 325 3.49 -29.22 55.55
N VAL A 326 2.28 -28.74 55.89
CA VAL A 326 1.86 -27.35 55.66
C VAL A 326 2.77 -26.38 56.42
N MET A 327 2.98 -26.60 57.71
CA MET A 327 3.86 -25.76 58.55
C MET A 327 5.33 -25.80 58.07
N LEU A 328 5.80 -26.97 57.64
CA LEU A 328 7.17 -27.13 57.12
C LEU A 328 7.40 -26.32 55.83
N HIS A 329 6.39 -26.15 54.98
CA HIS A 329 6.44 -25.26 53.82
C HIS A 329 6.80 -23.83 54.23
N PHE A 330 6.31 -23.38 55.36
CA PHE A 330 6.63 -22.06 55.94
C PHE A 330 7.84 -22.07 56.84
N ARG A 331 8.65 -23.17 56.85
CA ARG A 331 9.85 -23.37 57.65
C ARG A 331 9.56 -23.42 59.15
N ILE A 332 8.30 -23.68 59.55
CA ILE A 332 7.86 -23.88 60.94
C ILE A 332 7.92 -25.36 61.23
N LYS A 333 8.80 -25.76 62.14
CA LYS A 333 8.95 -27.17 62.59
C LYS A 333 7.99 -27.44 63.69
N ILE A 334 7.10 -28.41 63.52
CA ILE A 334 6.22 -28.95 64.53
C ILE A 334 6.40 -30.48 64.60
N PRO A 335 6.05 -31.12 65.70
CA PRO A 335 6.13 -32.57 65.84
C PRO A 335 5.30 -33.33 64.81
N ARG A 336 5.61 -34.62 64.60
CA ARG A 336 4.93 -35.48 63.61
C ARG A 336 3.58 -36.01 64.12
N THR A 337 3.43 -36.28 65.34
CA THR A 337 2.25 -36.95 65.94
C THR A 337 1.24 -35.91 66.45
N ALA A 338 -0.05 -36.26 66.43
CA ALA A 338 -1.10 -35.38 66.93
C ALA A 338 -0.92 -35.04 68.40
N ASP A 339 -0.58 -36.02 69.24
CA ASP A 339 -0.36 -35.82 70.68
C ASP A 339 0.80 -34.85 70.98
N ALA A 340 1.83 -34.84 70.15
CA ALA A 340 2.97 -33.95 70.35
C ALA A 340 2.72 -32.53 69.73
N GLN A 341 1.65 -32.34 68.90
CA GLN A 341 1.21 -31.04 68.34
C GLN A 341 0.23 -30.32 69.25
N MET A 342 -0.38 -31.01 70.18
CA MET A 342 -1.20 -30.45 71.26
C MET A 342 -0.37 -29.90 72.39
#